data_631235d88db9ff5c4db8c5df50532940
#
_entry.id   631235d88db9ff5c4db8c5df50532940
#
_cell.length_a   1.000
_cell.length_b   1.000
_cell.length_c   1.000
_cell.angle_alpha   90.00
_cell.angle_beta   90.00
_cell.angle_gamma   90.00
#
_symmetry.space_group_name_H-M   'P 1'
#
loop_
_entity.id
_entity.type
_entity.pdbx_description
1 polymer ?
#
loop_
_entity_poly.entity_id
_entity_poly.type
_entity_poly.pdbx_seq_one_letter_code
_entity_poly.pdbx_strand_id
1 'polypeptide(L)'
;MREIGRIKLVQVQRSPLKIGRSPNAYYDPSPLLVVNILLLTPHGAIGVSAEGEHIIDIHHAHHPATRNRRGKNDLSIDFTSHYAAMRARFGQHLIDGCAGENILVDTDRTFTLADVAGGLAIQNPDTGQIVYLTQLKIDAPCVEFSQYAANYGMPLPPQELQAALQFLHNGQRGFYARLAEHQNSGSVRANDRVFIIGMSQEASE
;
A
#
# COMPACT_ATOMS: atom_id res chain seq x y z
N MET A 1 -13.91 -16.56 -3.98
CA MET A 1 -13.18 -15.63 -3.09
C MET A 1 -12.77 -16.34 -1.82
N ARG A 2 -11.56 -16.07 -1.29
CA ARG A 2 -11.03 -16.62 -0.04
C ARG A 2 -10.65 -15.46 0.87
N GLU A 3 -11.20 -15.41 2.09
CA GLU A 3 -10.84 -14.40 3.07
C GLU A 3 -9.38 -14.56 3.50
N ILE A 4 -8.68 -13.42 3.62
CA ILE A 4 -7.25 -13.38 3.96
C ILE A 4 -6.96 -12.54 5.19
N GLY A 5 -7.91 -11.77 5.68
CA GLY A 5 -7.77 -10.91 6.84
C GLY A 5 -8.75 -9.76 6.86
N ARG A 6 -8.44 -8.76 7.67
CA ARG A 6 -9.20 -7.52 7.79
C ARG A 6 -8.30 -6.31 7.65
N ILE A 7 -8.86 -5.19 7.21
CA ILE A 7 -8.13 -3.92 7.20
C ILE A 7 -7.78 -3.54 8.64
N LYS A 8 -6.50 -3.35 8.92
CA LYS A 8 -5.98 -2.86 10.20
C LYS A 8 -6.05 -1.34 10.28
N LEU A 9 -5.59 -0.67 9.23
CA LEU A 9 -5.65 0.78 9.10
C LEU A 9 -5.80 1.19 7.64
N VAL A 10 -6.32 2.38 7.46
CA VAL A 10 -6.30 3.11 6.19
C VAL A 10 -5.65 4.47 6.41
N GLN A 11 -4.85 4.91 5.43
CA GLN A 11 -4.11 6.17 5.54
C GLN A 11 -3.92 6.83 4.18
N VAL A 12 -3.57 8.11 4.22
CA VAL A 12 -3.17 8.90 3.06
C VAL A 12 -1.79 9.48 3.26
N GLN A 13 -1.09 9.66 2.18
CA GLN A 13 0.16 10.39 2.11
C GLN A 13 -0.10 11.83 1.67
N ARG A 14 0.09 12.80 2.57
CA ARG A 14 -0.22 14.23 2.33
C ARG A 14 0.83 14.95 1.50
N SER A 15 2.07 14.46 1.49
CA SER A 15 3.19 15.05 0.75
C SER A 15 4.26 13.98 0.48
N PRO A 16 5.30 14.26 -0.35
CA PRO A 16 6.34 13.27 -0.63
C PRO A 16 7.03 12.76 0.64
N LEU A 17 7.19 11.43 0.75
CA LEU A 17 7.97 10.79 1.82
C LEU A 17 9.48 10.84 1.55
N LYS A 18 9.89 11.18 0.32
CA LYS A 18 11.28 11.37 -0.06
C LYS A 18 11.60 12.84 0.02
N ILE A 19 12.46 13.20 0.96
CA ILE A 19 12.87 14.57 1.24
C ILE A 19 14.28 14.80 0.70
N GLY A 20 14.51 15.97 0.12
CA GLY A 20 15.82 16.36 -0.44
C GLY A 20 16.06 15.86 -1.87
N ARG A 21 17.32 15.90 -2.27
CA ARG A 21 17.81 15.47 -3.60
C ARG A 21 18.97 14.50 -3.44
N SER A 22 19.07 13.54 -4.36
CA SER A 22 20.23 12.63 -4.41
C SER A 22 21.55 13.45 -4.47
N PRO A 23 22.60 13.04 -3.73
CA PRO A 23 22.73 11.80 -2.94
C PRO A 23 22.21 11.89 -1.51
N ASN A 24 21.74 13.07 -1.06
CA ASN A 24 21.33 13.34 0.34
C ASN A 24 19.82 13.21 0.57
N ALA A 25 19.11 12.55 -0.34
CA ALA A 25 17.68 12.28 -0.15
C ALA A 25 17.49 11.23 0.95
N TYR A 26 16.48 11.44 1.80
CA TYR A 26 16.11 10.52 2.86
C TYR A 26 14.60 10.26 2.88
N TYR A 27 14.19 9.23 3.61
CA TYR A 27 12.79 8.87 3.78
C TYR A 27 12.26 9.40 5.10
N ASP A 28 11.11 10.06 5.07
CA ASP A 28 10.40 10.59 6.23
C ASP A 28 8.92 10.15 6.17
N PRO A 29 8.46 9.28 7.07
CA PRO A 29 7.06 8.85 7.11
C PRO A 29 6.11 9.86 7.77
N SER A 30 6.58 10.97 8.30
CA SER A 30 5.75 11.97 9.02
C SER A 30 4.56 12.54 8.22
N PRO A 31 4.58 12.62 6.87
CA PRO A 31 3.43 13.04 6.09
C PRO A 31 2.28 12.03 6.02
N LEU A 32 2.45 10.82 6.52
CA LEU A 32 1.40 9.82 6.56
C LEU A 32 0.36 10.18 7.61
N LEU A 33 -0.91 10.02 7.26
CA LEU A 33 -2.03 10.31 8.14
C LEU A 33 -3.04 9.16 8.09
N VAL A 34 -3.23 8.51 9.23
CA VAL A 34 -4.31 7.53 9.41
C VAL A 34 -5.64 8.26 9.36
N VAL A 35 -6.61 7.70 8.64
CA VAL A 35 -7.93 8.27 8.44
C VAL A 35 -9.02 7.27 8.83
N ASN A 36 -10.24 7.75 9.03
CA ASN A 36 -11.35 6.87 9.40
C ASN A 36 -11.91 6.08 8.21
N ILE A 37 -11.96 6.74 7.05
CA ILE A 37 -12.46 6.16 5.81
C ILE A 37 -11.48 6.53 4.68
N LEU A 38 -11.24 5.59 3.80
CA LEU A 38 -10.54 5.83 2.55
C LEU A 38 -11.54 5.69 1.39
N LEU A 39 -11.82 6.79 0.72
CA LEU A 39 -12.60 6.79 -0.51
C LEU A 39 -11.68 6.45 -1.67
N LEU A 40 -12.07 5.46 -2.45
CA LEU A 40 -11.37 5.00 -3.64
C LEU A 40 -12.10 5.49 -4.88
N THR A 41 -11.37 6.08 -5.79
CA THR A 41 -11.89 6.63 -7.06
C THR A 41 -11.02 6.17 -8.23
N PRO A 42 -11.47 6.32 -9.49
CA PRO A 42 -10.60 6.07 -10.66
C PRO A 42 -9.37 6.99 -10.73
N HIS A 43 -9.33 8.03 -9.90
CA HIS A 43 -8.24 9.00 -9.84
C HIS A 43 -7.28 8.78 -8.67
N GLY A 44 -7.56 7.82 -7.80
CA GLY A 44 -6.78 7.52 -6.60
C GLY A 44 -7.59 7.62 -5.31
N ALA A 45 -6.88 7.70 -4.18
CA ALA A 45 -7.45 7.65 -2.85
C ALA A 45 -7.67 9.05 -2.25
N ILE A 46 -8.75 9.18 -1.44
CA ILE A 46 -9.07 10.37 -0.64
C ILE A 46 -9.38 9.89 0.78
N GLY A 47 -8.64 10.37 1.76
CA GLY A 47 -8.91 10.11 3.17
C GLY A 47 -10.03 11.00 3.70
N VAL A 48 -10.83 10.45 4.61
CA VAL A 48 -11.80 11.22 5.40
C VAL A 48 -11.38 11.12 6.87
N SER A 49 -11.05 12.26 7.47
CA SER A 49 -10.68 12.35 8.89
C SER A 49 -11.86 12.10 9.82
N ALA A 50 -11.60 12.04 11.13
CA ALA A 50 -12.66 11.93 12.14
C ALA A 50 -13.60 13.15 12.14
N GLU A 51 -13.07 14.32 11.77
CA GLU A 51 -13.80 15.58 11.67
C GLU A 51 -14.55 15.73 10.33
N GLY A 52 -14.42 14.74 9.42
CA GLY A 52 -15.07 14.75 8.11
C GLY A 52 -14.30 15.52 7.03
N GLU A 53 -13.06 15.90 7.29
CA GLU A 53 -12.21 16.55 6.29
C GLU A 53 -11.77 15.56 5.20
N HIS A 54 -11.84 16.00 3.94
CA HIS A 54 -11.37 15.25 2.80
C HIS A 54 -9.91 15.61 2.48
N ILE A 55 -9.03 14.63 2.53
CA ILE A 55 -7.59 14.77 2.34
C ILE A 55 -7.16 13.95 1.13
N ILE A 56 -6.74 14.61 0.06
CA ILE A 56 -6.33 13.95 -1.18
C ILE A 56 -4.95 13.31 -0.98
N ASP A 57 -4.83 12.02 -1.29
CA ASP A 57 -3.54 11.33 -1.29
C ASP A 57 -2.62 11.87 -2.39
N ILE A 58 -1.30 11.87 -2.16
CA ILE A 58 -0.32 12.39 -3.13
C ILE A 58 -0.32 11.65 -4.46
N HIS A 59 -0.74 10.38 -4.49
CA HIS A 59 -0.84 9.58 -5.70
C HIS A 59 -2.14 9.82 -6.47
N HIS A 60 -3.10 10.51 -5.87
CA HIS A 60 -4.32 10.91 -6.56
C HIS A 60 -4.00 11.87 -7.72
N ALA A 61 -4.60 11.64 -8.90
CA ALA A 61 -4.28 12.38 -10.13
C ALA A 61 -4.45 13.91 -10.01
N HIS A 62 -5.31 14.37 -9.11
CA HIS A 62 -5.59 15.80 -8.88
C HIS A 62 -4.79 16.41 -7.71
N HIS A 63 -3.90 15.64 -7.05
CA HIS A 63 -3.07 16.22 -6.00
C HIS A 63 -2.02 17.18 -6.63
N PRO A 64 -1.80 18.39 -6.08
CA PRO A 64 -0.91 19.41 -6.68
C PRO A 64 0.51 18.90 -6.92
N ALA A 65 1.06 18.09 -6.00
CA ALA A 65 2.40 17.55 -6.07
C ALA A 65 2.48 16.15 -6.68
N THR A 66 1.40 15.63 -7.29
CA THR A 66 1.39 14.26 -7.80
C THR A 66 2.38 14.06 -8.94
N ARG A 67 3.04 12.90 -8.92
CA ARG A 67 3.80 12.35 -10.05
C ARG A 67 3.00 11.27 -10.79
N ASN A 68 1.80 10.92 -10.29
CA ASN A 68 0.94 9.85 -10.82
C ASN A 68 -0.17 10.38 -11.74
N ARG A 69 0.06 11.42 -12.52
CA ARG A 69 -0.95 12.04 -13.40
C ARG A 69 -1.60 11.07 -14.42
N ARG A 70 -0.97 9.91 -14.66
CA ARG A 70 -1.48 8.89 -15.58
C ARG A 70 -2.23 7.76 -14.88
N GLY A 71 -2.45 7.84 -13.57
CA GLY A 71 -3.19 6.83 -12.82
C GLY A 71 -2.56 5.44 -12.84
N LYS A 72 -1.22 5.34 -12.76
CA LYS A 72 -0.54 4.03 -12.78
C LYS A 72 -0.38 3.40 -11.40
N ASN A 73 -0.38 4.22 -10.35
CA ASN A 73 -0.14 3.84 -8.96
C ASN A 73 -1.20 4.56 -8.10
N ASP A 74 -2.48 4.19 -8.27
CA ASP A 74 -3.59 4.98 -7.73
C ASP A 74 -3.77 4.77 -6.24
N LEU A 75 -3.43 3.58 -5.74
CA LEU A 75 -3.42 3.22 -4.33
C LEU A 75 -2.45 2.07 -4.07
N SER A 76 -2.10 1.87 -2.81
CA SER A 76 -1.20 0.79 -2.39
C SER A 76 -1.76 0.03 -1.20
N ILE A 77 -1.43 -1.26 -1.13
CA ILE A 77 -1.86 -2.20 -0.09
C ILE A 77 -0.68 -3.03 0.38
N ASP A 78 -0.61 -3.26 1.69
CA ASP A 78 0.39 -4.15 2.29
C ASP A 78 -0.24 -5.00 3.41
N PHE A 79 0.56 -5.90 4.00
CA PHE A 79 0.12 -6.91 4.95
C PHE A 79 0.98 -6.88 6.21
N THR A 80 0.36 -7.11 7.37
CA THR A 80 1.10 -7.13 8.66
C THR A 80 2.16 -8.23 8.70
N SER A 81 1.97 -9.33 7.98
CA SER A 81 2.97 -10.39 7.81
C SER A 81 4.24 -9.92 7.10
N HIS A 82 4.11 -9.01 6.11
CA HIS A 82 5.27 -8.39 5.44
C HIS A 82 6.03 -7.49 6.43
N TYR A 83 5.31 -6.72 7.24
CA TYR A 83 5.90 -5.94 8.33
C TYR A 83 6.61 -6.83 9.36
N ALA A 84 6.04 -7.99 9.71
CA ALA A 84 6.71 -8.95 10.58
C ALA A 84 8.04 -9.42 9.98
N ALA A 85 8.08 -9.74 8.68
CA ALA A 85 9.31 -10.11 7.98
C ALA A 85 10.31 -8.94 7.88
N MET A 86 9.85 -7.73 7.59
CA MET A 86 10.69 -6.53 7.58
C MET A 86 11.28 -6.25 8.97
N ARG A 87 10.49 -6.34 10.04
CA ARG A 87 10.96 -6.18 11.42
C ARG A 87 11.95 -7.25 11.85
N ALA A 88 11.73 -8.49 11.47
CA ALA A 88 12.66 -9.58 11.75
C ALA A 88 14.03 -9.35 11.10
N ARG A 89 14.07 -8.72 9.92
CA ARG A 89 15.31 -8.43 9.21
C ARG A 89 15.99 -7.14 9.60
N PHE A 90 15.23 -6.07 9.80
CA PHE A 90 15.76 -4.71 9.90
C PHE A 90 15.58 -4.09 11.28
N GLY A 91 14.64 -4.57 12.08
CA GLY A 91 14.42 -4.07 13.44
C GLY A 91 13.02 -3.54 13.71
N GLN A 92 12.70 -3.38 14.99
CA GLN A 92 11.34 -3.07 15.49
C GLN A 92 10.89 -1.62 15.26
N HIS A 93 11.76 -0.75 14.76
CA HIS A 93 11.40 0.64 14.41
C HIS A 93 10.44 0.76 13.23
N LEU A 94 10.29 -0.29 12.42
CA LEU A 94 9.36 -0.32 11.31
C LEU A 94 7.93 -0.50 11.84
N ILE A 95 7.30 0.60 12.20
CA ILE A 95 5.91 0.61 12.64
C ILE A 95 4.97 0.33 11.46
N ASP A 96 3.81 -0.23 11.75
CA ASP A 96 2.78 -0.51 10.75
C ASP A 96 2.38 0.77 10.00
N GLY A 97 2.30 0.69 8.68
CA GLY A 97 1.97 1.83 7.82
C GLY A 97 3.17 2.67 7.36
N CYS A 98 4.35 2.53 7.98
CA CYS A 98 5.50 3.39 7.69
C CYS A 98 6.06 3.26 6.26
N ALA A 99 5.75 2.22 5.51
CA ALA A 99 6.15 2.10 4.10
C ALA A 99 5.32 2.95 3.15
N GLY A 100 4.19 3.51 3.63
CA GLY A 100 3.39 4.49 2.90
C GLY A 100 2.23 3.89 2.11
N GLU A 101 1.85 2.66 2.40
CA GLU A 101 0.66 2.04 1.83
C GLU A 101 -0.63 2.76 2.29
N ASN A 102 -1.64 2.77 1.41
CA ASN A 102 -2.95 3.32 1.74
C ASN A 102 -3.80 2.38 2.60
N ILE A 103 -3.63 1.07 2.42
CA ILE A 103 -4.38 0.02 3.10
C ILE A 103 -3.41 -0.98 3.71
N LEU A 104 -3.46 -1.18 5.02
CA LEU A 104 -2.74 -2.26 5.69
C LEU A 104 -3.74 -3.34 6.13
N VAL A 105 -3.52 -4.57 5.70
CA VAL A 105 -4.36 -5.73 6.04
C VAL A 105 -3.72 -6.53 7.16
N ASP A 106 -4.49 -6.80 8.21
CA ASP A 106 -4.08 -7.67 9.31
C ASP A 106 -4.21 -9.14 8.90
N THR A 107 -3.08 -9.83 8.84
CA THR A 107 -2.98 -11.24 8.43
C THR A 107 -1.64 -11.82 8.84
N ASP A 108 -1.60 -13.10 9.16
CA ASP A 108 -0.39 -13.87 9.45
C ASP A 108 0.22 -14.52 8.19
N ARG A 109 -0.46 -14.40 7.04
CA ARG A 109 -0.05 -15.02 5.78
C ARG A 109 0.73 -14.05 4.92
N THR A 110 1.87 -14.49 4.41
CA THR A 110 2.66 -13.76 3.42
C THR A 110 2.08 -13.98 2.02
N PHE A 111 2.03 -12.92 1.22
CA PHE A 111 1.51 -12.93 -0.13
C PHE A 111 2.55 -12.45 -1.14
N THR A 112 2.63 -13.16 -2.25
CA THR A 112 3.38 -12.76 -3.44
C THR A 112 2.45 -12.11 -4.46
N LEU A 113 3.01 -11.49 -5.51
CA LEU A 113 2.19 -10.96 -6.60
C LEU A 113 1.34 -12.05 -7.25
N ALA A 114 1.85 -13.29 -7.36
CA ALA A 114 1.10 -14.41 -7.93
C ALA A 114 -0.15 -14.77 -7.10
N ASP A 115 -0.07 -14.65 -5.77
CA ASP A 115 -1.21 -14.94 -4.89
C ASP A 115 -2.35 -13.93 -5.03
N VAL A 116 -2.02 -12.68 -5.37
CA VAL A 116 -2.99 -11.56 -5.47
C VAL A 116 -3.28 -11.15 -6.92
N ALA A 117 -2.71 -11.83 -7.91
CA ALA A 117 -2.84 -11.47 -9.33
C ALA A 117 -4.28 -11.46 -9.83
N GLY A 118 -5.17 -12.27 -9.27
CA GLY A 118 -6.60 -12.28 -9.58
C GLY A 118 -7.38 -11.07 -9.06
N GLY A 119 -6.75 -10.23 -8.24
CA GLY A 119 -7.38 -9.08 -7.59
C GLY A 119 -7.78 -9.34 -6.15
N LEU A 120 -8.24 -8.29 -5.50
CA LEU A 120 -8.74 -8.31 -4.13
C LEU A 120 -10.18 -7.79 -4.08
N ALA A 121 -10.98 -8.33 -3.17
CA ALA A 121 -12.30 -7.81 -2.82
C ALA A 121 -12.28 -7.38 -1.35
N ILE A 122 -12.77 -6.19 -1.08
CA ILE A 122 -12.88 -5.65 0.28
C ILE A 122 -14.37 -5.48 0.58
N GLN A 123 -14.85 -6.16 1.59
CA GLN A 123 -16.25 -6.15 1.98
C GLN A 123 -16.46 -5.43 3.31
N ASN A 124 -17.32 -4.44 3.28
CA ASN A 124 -17.82 -3.84 4.52
C ASN A 124 -18.76 -4.85 5.21
N PRO A 125 -18.49 -5.26 6.47
CA PRO A 125 -19.29 -6.29 7.16
C PRO A 125 -20.69 -5.82 7.55
N ASP A 126 -20.90 -4.51 7.69
CA ASP A 126 -22.17 -3.95 8.16
C ASP A 126 -23.17 -3.75 7.02
N THR A 127 -22.67 -3.30 5.85
CA THR A 127 -23.50 -2.96 4.69
C THR A 127 -23.49 -4.05 3.61
N GLY A 128 -22.49 -4.94 3.63
CA GLY A 128 -22.26 -5.93 2.59
C GLY A 128 -21.66 -5.33 1.28
N GLN A 129 -21.43 -4.02 1.23
CA GLN A 129 -20.81 -3.38 0.07
C GLN A 129 -19.43 -3.97 -0.21
N ILE A 130 -19.13 -4.23 -1.49
CA ILE A 130 -17.85 -4.78 -1.92
C ILE A 130 -17.14 -3.79 -2.84
N VAL A 131 -15.86 -3.56 -2.56
CA VAL A 131 -14.94 -2.82 -3.40
C VAL A 131 -13.93 -3.79 -4.00
N TYR A 132 -13.74 -3.74 -5.30
CA TYR A 132 -12.81 -4.60 -6.02
C TYR A 132 -11.54 -3.82 -6.40
N LEU A 133 -10.39 -4.42 -6.07
CA LEU A 133 -9.06 -3.92 -6.46
C LEU A 133 -8.45 -4.85 -7.51
N THR A 134 -7.98 -4.27 -8.59
CA THR A 134 -7.43 -4.98 -9.75
C THR A 134 -6.05 -4.43 -10.14
N GLN A 135 -5.44 -5.02 -11.17
CA GLN A 135 -4.16 -4.59 -11.73
C GLN A 135 -3.04 -4.48 -10.67
N LEU A 136 -3.01 -5.45 -9.75
CA LEU A 136 -1.99 -5.47 -8.71
C LEU A 136 -0.59 -5.61 -9.33
N LYS A 137 0.35 -4.85 -8.81
CA LYS A 137 1.77 -4.91 -9.17
C LYS A 137 2.63 -4.58 -7.97
N ILE A 138 3.86 -5.09 -7.96
CA ILE A 138 4.81 -4.85 -6.87
C ILE A 138 5.04 -3.33 -6.70
N ASP A 139 4.93 -2.83 -5.46
CA ASP A 139 5.46 -1.52 -5.08
C ASP A 139 6.98 -1.65 -4.90
N ALA A 140 7.72 -1.32 -5.96
CA ALA A 140 9.17 -1.48 -5.98
C ALA A 140 9.83 -0.57 -4.92
N PRO A 141 10.73 -1.11 -4.09
CA PRO A 141 11.43 -0.34 -3.08
C PRO A 141 12.32 0.73 -3.70
N CYS A 142 12.42 1.86 -3.03
CA CYS A 142 13.37 2.90 -3.39
C CYS A 142 14.57 2.89 -2.44
N VAL A 143 15.66 3.53 -2.85
CA VAL A 143 16.88 3.65 -2.07
C VAL A 143 16.60 4.26 -0.70
N GLU A 144 15.83 5.34 -0.66
CA GLU A 144 15.55 6.09 0.57
C GLU A 144 14.77 5.25 1.59
N PHE A 145 13.72 4.53 1.15
CA PHE A 145 13.00 3.62 2.04
C PHE A 145 13.88 2.45 2.49
N SER A 146 14.70 1.90 1.60
CA SER A 146 15.60 0.80 1.94
C SER A 146 16.66 1.21 2.99
N GLN A 147 17.17 2.43 2.90
CA GLN A 147 18.07 3.01 3.92
C GLN A 147 17.34 3.29 5.24
N TYR A 148 16.10 3.80 5.18
CA TYR A 148 15.26 3.99 6.35
C TYR A 148 14.98 2.66 7.05
N ALA A 149 14.60 1.64 6.30
CA ALA A 149 14.30 0.33 6.84
C ALA A 149 15.51 -0.36 7.47
N ALA A 150 16.67 -0.29 6.82
CA ALA A 150 17.85 -1.02 7.27
C ALA A 150 18.75 -0.23 8.25
N ASN A 151 18.74 1.09 8.20
CA ASN A 151 19.67 1.92 8.99
C ASN A 151 19.11 3.30 9.37
N TYR A 152 17.84 3.39 9.69
CA TYR A 152 17.19 4.65 10.12
C TYR A 152 17.44 5.85 9.18
N GLY A 153 17.56 5.57 7.86
CA GLY A 153 17.83 6.60 6.85
C GLY A 153 19.29 6.97 6.63
N MET A 154 20.20 6.43 7.42
CA MET A 154 21.63 6.60 7.20
C MET A 154 22.10 5.83 5.94
N PRO A 155 23.08 6.36 5.18
CA PRO A 155 23.62 5.66 4.02
C PRO A 155 24.14 4.27 4.36
N LEU A 156 23.83 3.30 3.51
CA LEU A 156 24.29 1.92 3.60
C LEU A 156 25.48 1.69 2.67
N PRO A 157 26.39 0.78 3.01
CA PRO A 157 27.36 0.24 2.05
C PRO A 157 26.64 -0.33 0.82
N PRO A 158 27.22 -0.24 -0.39
CA PRO A 158 26.53 -0.66 -1.62
C PRO A 158 25.99 -2.08 -1.62
N GLN A 159 26.71 -3.03 -1.03
CA GLN A 159 26.29 -4.42 -0.95
C GLN A 159 25.10 -4.61 -0.01
N GLU A 160 25.08 -3.90 1.13
CA GLU A 160 23.96 -3.95 2.09
C GLU A 160 22.72 -3.28 1.52
N LEU A 161 22.87 -2.15 0.82
CA LEU A 161 21.78 -1.50 0.11
C LEU A 161 21.18 -2.41 -0.96
N GLN A 162 22.02 -3.09 -1.75
CA GLN A 162 21.56 -4.04 -2.75
C GLN A 162 20.78 -5.19 -2.11
N ALA A 163 21.28 -5.74 -1.00
CA ALA A 163 20.59 -6.82 -0.27
C ALA A 163 19.25 -6.37 0.34
N ALA A 164 19.17 -5.12 0.82
CA ALA A 164 17.93 -4.53 1.31
C ALA A 164 16.91 -4.33 0.19
N LEU A 165 17.34 -3.76 -0.94
CA LEU A 165 16.49 -3.58 -2.14
C LEU A 165 15.95 -4.93 -2.66
N GLN A 166 16.79 -5.96 -2.76
CA GLN A 166 16.37 -7.29 -3.21
C GLN A 166 15.34 -7.92 -2.27
N PHE A 167 15.54 -7.83 -0.97
CA PHE A 167 14.59 -8.34 0.01
C PHE A 167 13.22 -7.66 -0.11
N LEU A 168 13.21 -6.34 -0.19
CA LEU A 168 11.99 -5.53 -0.26
C LEU A 168 11.28 -5.67 -1.62
N HIS A 169 12.00 -5.97 -2.70
CA HIS A 169 11.47 -6.04 -4.06
C HIS A 169 10.47 -7.20 -4.27
N ASN A 170 10.56 -8.26 -3.48
CA ASN A 170 9.71 -9.46 -3.63
C ASN A 170 8.28 -9.29 -3.07
N GLY A 171 7.75 -8.07 -3.09
CA GLY A 171 6.42 -7.74 -2.57
C GLY A 171 6.40 -7.43 -1.08
N GLN A 172 7.54 -7.48 -0.39
CA GLN A 172 7.63 -7.17 1.05
C GLN A 172 7.30 -5.72 1.40
N ARG A 173 7.29 -4.83 0.41
CA ARG A 173 6.83 -3.43 0.54
C ARG A 173 5.39 -3.26 0.07
N GLY A 174 4.69 -4.34 -0.24
CA GLY A 174 3.31 -4.32 -0.69
C GLY A 174 3.15 -4.17 -2.20
N PHE A 175 1.96 -3.81 -2.58
CA PHE A 175 1.51 -3.80 -3.97
C PHE A 175 0.75 -2.51 -4.28
N TYR A 176 0.97 -1.94 -5.45
CA TYR A 176 0.04 -0.99 -6.05
C TYR A 176 -1.19 -1.73 -6.55
N ALA A 177 -2.34 -1.05 -6.52
CA ALA A 177 -3.60 -1.54 -7.04
C ALA A 177 -4.41 -0.41 -7.67
N ARG A 178 -5.51 -0.76 -8.33
CA ARG A 178 -6.49 0.17 -8.86
C ARG A 178 -7.90 -0.26 -8.49
N LEU A 179 -8.78 0.70 -8.34
CA LEU A 179 -10.22 0.42 -8.29
C LEU A 179 -10.64 -0.26 -9.59
N ALA A 180 -11.46 -1.31 -9.50
CA ALA A 180 -11.94 -2.02 -10.71
C ALA A 180 -12.73 -1.08 -11.63
N GLU A 181 -12.53 -1.22 -12.95
CA GLU A 181 -13.07 -0.30 -13.95
C GLU A 181 -14.61 -0.19 -13.96
N HIS A 182 -15.29 -1.24 -13.51
CA HIS A 182 -16.76 -1.23 -13.41
C HIS A 182 -17.29 -0.48 -12.17
N GLN A 183 -16.40 0.00 -11.28
CA GLN A 183 -16.76 0.78 -10.10
C GLN A 183 -16.32 2.24 -10.26
N ASN A 184 -17.25 3.17 -10.08
CA ASN A 184 -16.96 4.61 -10.13
C ASN A 184 -16.37 5.14 -8.81
N SER A 185 -16.66 4.45 -7.70
CA SER A 185 -16.13 4.77 -6.38
C SER A 185 -16.34 3.60 -5.41
N GLY A 186 -15.62 3.62 -4.30
CA GLY A 186 -15.83 2.72 -3.18
C GLY A 186 -15.31 3.37 -1.90
N SER A 187 -15.72 2.85 -0.76
CA SER A 187 -15.17 3.28 0.53
C SER A 187 -14.72 2.06 1.32
N VAL A 188 -13.57 2.19 1.97
CA VAL A 188 -13.02 1.15 2.84
C VAL A 188 -12.55 1.76 4.16
N ARG A 189 -12.56 0.96 5.23
CA ARG A 189 -12.18 1.39 6.58
C ARG A 189 -11.58 0.24 7.38
N ALA A 190 -11.03 0.53 8.53
CA ALA A 190 -10.58 -0.50 9.46
C ALA A 190 -11.73 -1.50 9.77
N ASN A 191 -11.37 -2.77 9.92
CA ASN A 191 -12.23 -3.94 10.13
C ASN A 191 -12.99 -4.44 8.88
N ASP A 192 -12.95 -3.78 7.73
CA ASP A 192 -13.49 -4.36 6.49
C ASP A 192 -12.73 -5.65 6.14
N ARG A 193 -13.48 -6.66 5.65
CA ARG A 193 -12.95 -7.99 5.32
C ARG A 193 -12.27 -7.98 3.97
N VAL A 194 -11.11 -8.60 3.87
CA VAL A 194 -10.34 -8.67 2.63
C VAL A 194 -10.29 -10.09 2.10
N PHE A 195 -10.54 -10.24 0.81
CA PHE A 195 -10.56 -11.53 0.11
C PHE A 195 -9.65 -11.49 -1.11
N ILE A 196 -8.99 -12.60 -1.41
CA ILE A 196 -8.38 -12.85 -2.70
C ILE A 196 -9.45 -13.35 -3.68
N ILE A 197 -9.45 -12.78 -4.89
CA ILE A 197 -10.22 -13.26 -6.01
C ILE A 197 -9.37 -14.32 -6.72
N GLY A 198 -9.86 -15.57 -6.78
CA GLY A 198 -9.18 -16.63 -7.54
C GLY A 198 -9.11 -16.25 -9.02
N MET A 199 -7.98 -16.55 -9.67
CA MET A 199 -7.94 -16.51 -11.13
C MET A 199 -8.97 -17.52 -11.64
N SER A 200 -9.91 -17.06 -12.46
CA SER A 200 -10.77 -17.98 -13.22
C SER A 200 -9.82 -18.87 -14.04
N GLN A 201 -9.84 -20.17 -13.81
CA GLN A 201 -9.28 -21.08 -14.80
C GLN A 201 -10.16 -20.88 -16.04
N GLU A 202 -9.66 -20.18 -17.04
CA GLU A 202 -10.24 -20.27 -18.37
C GLU A 202 -10.18 -21.73 -18.74
N ALA A 203 -11.35 -22.35 -18.85
CA ALA A 203 -11.48 -23.69 -19.36
C ALA A 203 -10.88 -23.66 -20.77
N SER A 204 -9.71 -24.28 -20.94
CA SER A 204 -9.18 -24.60 -22.25
C SER A 204 -10.09 -25.66 -22.85
N GLU A 205 -10.98 -25.24 -23.72
CA GLU A 205 -11.63 -26.10 -24.70
C GLU A 205 -10.67 -26.41 -25.84
#